data_94a63c2d2473fe10a31102978090f028
#
_entry.id   94a63c2d2473fe10a31102978090f028
#
_cell.length_a   1.000
_cell.length_b   1.000
_cell.length_c   1.000
_cell.angle_alpha   90.00
_cell.angle_beta   90.00
_cell.angle_gamma   90.00
#
_symmetry.space_group_name_H-M   'P 1'
#
loop_
_entity.id
_entity.type
_entity.pdbx_description
1 polymer ?
#
loop_
_entity_poly.entity_id
_entity_poly.type
_entity_poly.pdbx_seq_one_letter_code
_entity_poly.pdbx_strand_id
1 'polypeptide(L)'
;TNLAQGIVNSTKQVVEAAKNGSTMLQSFQETVKIYEQGKRYYDALKSVSNLVRSARKVQQCILLVGEISDIYVDGYRRMVGDENFTPAELAAIAAGYARIIEESAGELKELQDIVNPTDMSLTDKDRIDVVQRVYGVLRRHRDLARYYTRKNISISLLRAARKRDMEGVLSLYGTDEQRYW
;
A
#
# COMPACT_ATOMS: atom_id res chain seq x y z
N THR A 1 -1.82 -9.19 20.25
CA THR A 1 -0.38 -9.25 19.89
C THR A 1 -0.19 -9.95 18.55
N ASN A 2 -0.84 -11.10 18.32
CA ASN A 2 -0.64 -11.91 17.10
C ASN A 2 -1.18 -11.28 15.81
N LEU A 3 -2.27 -10.48 15.90
CA LEU A 3 -2.90 -9.89 14.71
C LEU A 3 -2.07 -8.75 14.11
N ALA A 4 -1.56 -7.85 14.95
CA ALA A 4 -0.72 -6.76 14.48
C ALA A 4 0.62 -7.28 13.91
N GLN A 5 1.22 -8.29 14.55
CA GLN A 5 2.40 -8.97 14.02
C GLN A 5 2.09 -9.65 12.67
N GLY A 6 0.89 -10.22 12.53
CA GLY A 6 0.43 -10.80 11.28
C GLY A 6 0.38 -9.79 10.14
N ILE A 7 -0.14 -8.57 10.38
CA ILE A 7 -0.17 -7.48 9.39
C ILE A 7 1.25 -7.09 8.97
N VAL A 8 2.15 -6.88 9.93
CA VAL A 8 3.55 -6.54 9.64
C VAL A 8 4.23 -7.63 8.82
N ASN A 9 4.02 -8.90 9.16
CA ASN A 9 4.61 -10.02 8.43
C ASN A 9 4.06 -10.13 7.00
N SER A 10 2.75 -9.99 6.82
CA SER A 10 2.15 -10.01 5.47
C SER A 10 2.64 -8.85 4.62
N THR A 11 2.78 -7.66 5.22
CA THR A 11 3.32 -6.50 4.50
C THR A 11 4.79 -6.73 4.09
N LYS A 12 5.60 -7.33 4.97
CA LYS A 12 6.98 -7.74 4.61
C LYS A 12 7.00 -8.72 3.43
N GLN A 13 6.09 -9.69 3.40
CA GLN A 13 5.98 -10.64 2.30
C GLN A 13 5.64 -9.95 0.98
N VAL A 14 4.74 -8.96 0.98
CA VAL A 14 4.45 -8.14 -0.22
C VAL A 14 5.69 -7.38 -0.69
N VAL A 15 6.46 -6.79 0.24
CA VAL A 15 7.73 -6.11 -0.07
C VAL A 15 8.74 -7.06 -0.70
N GLU A 16 8.92 -8.24 -0.11
CA GLU A 16 9.83 -9.27 -0.64
C GLU A 16 9.39 -9.75 -2.04
N ALA A 17 8.08 -10.00 -2.22
CA ALA A 17 7.52 -10.36 -3.50
C ALA A 17 7.79 -9.30 -4.57
N ALA A 18 7.60 -8.02 -4.23
CA ALA A 18 7.87 -6.91 -5.12
C ALA A 18 9.37 -6.78 -5.48
N LYS A 19 10.26 -6.93 -4.50
CA LYS A 19 11.71 -6.89 -4.71
C LYS A 19 12.23 -8.02 -5.60
N ASN A 20 11.63 -9.20 -5.48
CA ASN A 20 12.06 -10.41 -6.20
C ASN A 20 11.36 -10.60 -7.55
N GLY A 21 10.50 -9.67 -7.98
CA GLY A 21 9.75 -9.78 -9.23
C GLY A 21 8.80 -10.97 -9.27
N SER A 22 8.36 -11.48 -8.10
CA SER A 22 7.47 -12.62 -8.02
C SER A 22 6.10 -12.30 -8.61
N THR A 23 5.40 -13.36 -9.02
CA THR A 23 4.18 -13.28 -9.80
C THR A 23 3.11 -12.46 -9.08
N MET A 24 2.39 -11.70 -9.83
CA MET A 24 1.34 -10.80 -9.44
C MET A 24 0.22 -11.43 -8.60
N LEU A 25 -0.09 -12.71 -8.89
CA LEU A 25 -1.08 -13.48 -8.15
C LEU A 25 -0.68 -13.60 -6.66
N GLN A 26 0.59 -13.83 -6.39
CA GLN A 26 1.12 -13.93 -5.04
C GLN A 26 1.03 -12.57 -4.30
N SER A 27 1.38 -11.47 -4.96
CA SER A 27 1.24 -10.12 -4.40
C SER A 27 -0.22 -9.78 -4.11
N PHE A 28 -1.15 -10.17 -4.98
CA PHE A 28 -2.58 -9.98 -4.76
C PHE A 28 -3.08 -10.77 -3.56
N GLN A 29 -2.69 -12.04 -3.42
CA GLN A 29 -3.06 -12.88 -2.27
C GLN A 29 -2.55 -12.29 -0.95
N GLU A 30 -1.33 -11.76 -0.92
CA GLU A 30 -0.78 -11.09 0.26
C GLU A 30 -1.52 -9.79 0.60
N THR A 31 -1.95 -9.03 -0.40
CA THR A 31 -2.79 -7.84 -0.20
C THR A 31 -4.13 -8.18 0.44
N VAL A 32 -4.79 -9.24 -0.02
CA VAL A 32 -6.04 -9.74 0.57
C VAL A 32 -5.83 -10.16 2.02
N LYS A 33 -4.74 -10.86 2.32
CA LYS A 33 -4.40 -11.25 3.71
C LYS A 33 -4.20 -10.04 4.61
N ILE A 34 -3.51 -8.99 4.14
CA ILE A 34 -3.32 -7.74 4.90
C ILE A 34 -4.67 -7.10 5.23
N TYR A 35 -5.56 -7.03 4.25
CA TYR A 35 -6.90 -6.47 4.45
C TYR A 35 -7.72 -7.26 5.47
N GLU A 36 -7.76 -8.59 5.35
CA GLU A 36 -8.48 -9.47 6.27
C GLU A 36 -7.92 -9.43 7.69
N GLN A 37 -6.59 -9.38 7.83
CA GLN A 37 -5.94 -9.25 9.11
C GLN A 37 -6.22 -7.89 9.74
N GLY A 38 -6.22 -6.82 8.95
CA GLY A 38 -6.58 -5.49 9.38
C GLY A 38 -8.01 -5.40 9.90
N LYS A 39 -8.95 -6.04 9.20
CA LYS A 39 -10.34 -6.13 9.63
C LYS A 39 -10.49 -6.86 10.96
N ARG A 40 -9.85 -8.03 11.12
CA ARG A 40 -9.87 -8.78 12.37
C ARG A 40 -9.23 -8.01 13.54
N TYR A 41 -8.15 -7.30 13.26
CA TYR A 41 -7.50 -6.43 14.24
C TYR A 41 -8.42 -5.31 14.72
N TYR A 42 -9.11 -4.65 13.79
CA TYR A 42 -10.11 -3.63 14.12
C TYR A 42 -11.26 -4.19 14.97
N ASP A 43 -11.77 -5.36 14.62
CA ASP A 43 -12.86 -6.00 15.36
C ASP A 43 -12.42 -6.38 16.78
N ALA A 44 -11.15 -6.80 16.95
CA ALA A 44 -10.55 -7.04 18.26
C ALA A 44 -10.39 -5.76 19.09
N LEU A 45 -10.02 -4.63 18.46
CA LEU A 45 -9.92 -3.33 19.14
C LEU A 45 -11.26 -2.78 19.58
N LYS A 46 -12.33 -3.06 18.86
CA LYS A 46 -13.70 -2.67 19.20
C LYS A 46 -14.15 -3.21 20.56
N SER A 47 -13.61 -4.35 20.98
CA SER A 47 -13.95 -4.98 22.24
C SER A 47 -13.29 -4.31 23.46
N VAL A 48 -12.34 -3.39 23.26
CA VAL A 48 -11.60 -2.70 24.31
C VAL A 48 -12.15 -1.29 24.48
N SER A 49 -12.94 -1.08 25.54
CA SER A 49 -13.76 0.14 25.76
C SER A 49 -12.99 1.47 25.80
N ASN A 50 -11.70 1.48 26.18
CA ASN A 50 -10.89 2.70 26.31
C ASN A 50 -10.27 3.18 24.98
N LEU A 51 -10.36 2.41 23.91
CA LEU A 51 -9.77 2.68 22.59
C LEU A 51 -10.78 3.18 21.55
N VAL A 52 -12.05 3.33 21.92
CA VAL A 52 -13.15 3.61 20.96
C VAL A 52 -12.92 4.88 20.14
N ARG A 53 -12.34 5.94 20.69
CA ARG A 53 -12.07 7.19 19.94
C ARG A 53 -10.93 7.03 18.93
N SER A 54 -9.93 6.26 19.25
CA SER A 54 -8.78 6.00 18.35
C SER A 54 -9.03 4.82 17.41
N ALA A 55 -9.93 3.89 17.73
CA ALA A 55 -10.18 2.67 16.97
C ALA A 55 -10.56 2.94 15.51
N ARG A 56 -11.41 3.96 15.25
CA ARG A 56 -11.77 4.34 13.88
C ARG A 56 -10.57 4.84 13.07
N LYS A 57 -9.67 5.60 13.70
CA LYS A 57 -8.45 6.10 13.05
C LYS A 57 -7.46 4.97 12.79
N VAL A 58 -7.30 4.05 13.73
CA VAL A 58 -6.49 2.84 13.57
C VAL A 58 -7.01 2.01 12.39
N GLN A 59 -8.33 1.81 12.30
CA GLN A 59 -8.93 1.16 11.14
C GLN A 59 -8.57 1.86 9.83
N GLN A 60 -8.68 3.19 9.80
CA GLN A 60 -8.33 3.96 8.61
C GLN A 60 -6.85 3.82 8.23
N CYS A 61 -5.93 3.73 9.20
CA CYS A 61 -4.52 3.46 8.94
C CYS A 61 -4.33 2.10 8.25
N ILE A 62 -4.99 1.06 8.73
CA ILE A 62 -4.91 -0.28 8.18
C ILE A 62 -5.48 -0.31 6.75
N LEU A 63 -6.63 0.34 6.53
CA LEU A 63 -7.24 0.45 5.20
C LEU A 63 -6.34 1.20 4.21
N LEU A 64 -5.63 2.25 4.65
CA LEU A 64 -4.68 2.97 3.82
C LEU A 64 -3.52 2.08 3.35
N VAL A 65 -2.99 1.20 4.20
CA VAL A 65 -1.95 0.26 3.79
C VAL A 65 -2.49 -0.75 2.78
N GLY A 66 -3.72 -1.24 2.97
CA GLY A 66 -4.41 -2.06 1.97
C GLY A 66 -4.53 -1.33 0.64
N GLU A 67 -5.00 -0.07 0.65
CA GLU A 67 -5.14 0.76 -0.55
C GLU A 67 -3.78 1.00 -1.26
N ILE A 68 -2.69 1.23 -0.52
CA ILE A 68 -1.34 1.35 -1.09
C ILE A 68 -0.93 0.06 -1.79
N SER A 69 -1.22 -1.09 -1.20
CA SER A 69 -0.92 -2.40 -1.79
C SER A 69 -1.76 -2.66 -3.04
N ASP A 70 -3.04 -2.29 -3.04
CA ASP A 70 -3.91 -2.40 -4.22
C ASP A 70 -3.41 -1.52 -5.38
N ILE A 71 -3.01 -0.27 -5.10
CA ILE A 71 -2.42 0.63 -6.10
C ILE A 71 -1.17 -0.01 -6.73
N TYR A 72 -0.31 -0.64 -5.93
CA TYR A 72 0.84 -1.38 -6.46
C TYR A 72 0.41 -2.54 -7.35
N VAL A 73 -0.44 -3.42 -6.85
CA VAL A 73 -0.84 -4.64 -7.58
C VAL A 73 -1.50 -4.28 -8.90
N ASP A 74 -2.47 -3.36 -8.90
CA ASP A 74 -3.20 -2.98 -10.09
C ASP A 74 -2.35 -2.18 -11.08
N GLY A 75 -1.56 -1.24 -10.58
CA GLY A 75 -0.67 -0.43 -11.41
C GLY A 75 0.42 -1.27 -12.05
N TYR A 76 1.11 -2.09 -11.26
CA TYR A 76 2.21 -2.93 -11.75
C TYR A 76 1.74 -4.02 -12.72
N ARG A 77 0.56 -4.61 -12.48
CA ARG A 77 -0.04 -5.58 -13.40
C ARG A 77 -0.16 -5.03 -14.83
N ARG A 78 -0.62 -3.81 -14.96
CA ARG A 78 -0.77 -3.18 -16.27
C ARG A 78 0.57 -2.90 -16.90
N MET A 79 1.55 -2.45 -16.10
CA MET A 79 2.90 -2.16 -16.58
C MET A 79 3.65 -3.40 -17.04
N VAL A 80 3.43 -4.56 -16.43
CA VAL A 80 4.01 -5.84 -16.87
C VAL A 80 3.51 -6.25 -18.27
N GLY A 81 2.25 -5.91 -18.60
CA GLY A 81 1.68 -6.14 -19.95
C GLY A 81 2.04 -5.06 -20.98
N ASP A 82 2.81 -4.05 -20.59
CA ASP A 82 3.13 -2.88 -21.43
C ASP A 82 4.50 -3.03 -22.09
N GLU A 83 4.51 -3.23 -23.40
CA GLU A 83 5.72 -3.37 -24.22
C GLU A 83 6.63 -2.13 -24.27
N ASN A 84 6.17 -1.00 -23.71
CA ASN A 84 6.98 0.21 -23.59
C ASN A 84 7.94 0.18 -22.42
N PHE A 85 7.86 -0.82 -21.54
CA PHE A 85 8.80 -1.02 -20.44
C PHE A 85 9.73 -2.20 -20.69
N THR A 86 10.99 -2.01 -20.43
CA THR A 86 11.98 -3.11 -20.39
C THR A 86 11.88 -3.88 -19.07
N PRO A 87 12.35 -5.14 -19.01
CA PRO A 87 12.42 -5.89 -17.76
C PRO A 87 13.18 -5.18 -16.64
N ALA A 88 14.26 -4.46 -16.97
CA ALA A 88 15.05 -3.69 -16.01
C ALA A 88 14.25 -2.51 -15.44
N GLU A 89 13.47 -1.83 -16.26
CA GLU A 89 12.58 -0.75 -15.81
C GLU A 89 11.45 -1.27 -14.96
N LEU A 90 10.84 -2.40 -15.32
CA LEU A 90 9.82 -3.05 -14.50
C LEU A 90 10.36 -3.44 -13.12
N ALA A 91 11.59 -3.97 -13.05
CA ALA A 91 12.24 -4.27 -11.78
C ALA A 91 12.47 -3.00 -10.93
N ALA A 92 12.90 -1.89 -11.56
CA ALA A 92 13.08 -0.62 -10.88
C ALA A 92 11.73 -0.03 -10.39
N ILE A 93 10.68 -0.15 -11.19
CA ILE A 93 9.31 0.27 -10.81
C ILE A 93 8.82 -0.55 -9.62
N ALA A 94 8.99 -1.87 -9.64
CA ALA A 94 8.63 -2.74 -8.52
C ALA A 94 9.37 -2.36 -7.23
N ALA A 95 10.69 -2.08 -7.32
CA ALA A 95 11.49 -1.64 -6.19
C ALA A 95 11.01 -0.30 -5.61
N GLY A 96 10.56 0.62 -6.45
CA GLY A 96 9.96 1.88 -6.01
C GLY A 96 8.68 1.68 -5.19
N TYR A 97 7.79 0.82 -5.64
CA TYR A 97 6.59 0.45 -4.87
C TYR A 97 6.94 -0.28 -3.58
N ALA A 98 7.89 -1.24 -3.64
CA ALA A 98 8.34 -1.97 -2.47
C ALA A 98 8.81 -1.03 -1.36
N ARG A 99 9.54 0.02 -1.70
CA ARG A 99 9.98 1.03 -0.74
C ARG A 99 8.81 1.76 -0.07
N ILE A 100 7.81 2.19 -0.84
CA ILE A 100 6.63 2.87 -0.28
C ILE A 100 5.89 1.93 0.69
N ILE A 101 5.74 0.66 0.34
CA ILE A 101 5.06 -0.35 1.17
C ILE A 101 5.89 -0.61 2.44
N GLU A 102 7.20 -0.72 2.34
CA GLU A 102 8.11 -0.95 3.47
C GLU A 102 8.05 0.19 4.48
N GLU A 103 8.08 1.44 4.02
CA GLU A 103 7.91 2.62 4.86
C GLU A 103 6.52 2.64 5.52
N SER A 104 5.48 2.27 4.78
CA SER A 104 4.11 2.16 5.33
C SER A 104 3.98 1.06 6.37
N ALA A 105 4.70 -0.05 6.22
CA ALA A 105 4.76 -1.12 7.22
C ALA A 105 5.44 -0.68 8.51
N GLY A 106 6.45 0.18 8.41
CA GLY A 106 7.10 0.79 9.57
C GLY A 106 6.12 1.60 10.42
N GLU A 107 5.25 2.38 9.78
CA GLU A 107 4.21 3.15 10.46
C GLU A 107 3.17 2.24 11.16
N LEU A 108 2.81 1.11 10.55
CA LEU A 108 1.92 0.13 11.21
C LEU A 108 2.56 -0.51 12.44
N LYS A 109 3.87 -0.73 12.42
CA LYS A 109 4.59 -1.25 13.57
C LYS A 109 4.52 -0.28 14.75
N GLU A 110 4.71 1.01 14.50
CA GLU A 110 4.57 2.03 15.53
C GLU A 110 3.14 2.07 16.10
N LEU A 111 2.14 1.95 15.23
CA LEU A 111 0.76 1.84 15.66
C LEU A 111 0.53 0.61 16.57
N GLN A 112 1.18 -0.50 16.26
CA GLN A 112 1.14 -1.72 17.08
C GLN A 112 1.67 -1.49 18.48
N ASP A 113 2.81 -0.80 18.58
CA ASP A 113 3.49 -0.56 19.87
C ASP A 113 2.60 0.30 20.80
N ILE A 114 1.78 1.18 20.23
CA ILE A 114 0.86 2.04 20.99
C ILE A 114 -0.40 1.29 21.44
N VAL A 115 -0.92 0.42 20.59
CA VAL A 115 -2.14 -0.36 20.88
C VAL A 115 -1.87 -1.47 21.87
N ASN A 116 -0.64 -1.99 21.94
CA ASN A 116 -0.20 -3.01 22.88
C ASN A 116 0.84 -2.44 23.88
N PRO A 117 0.44 -1.58 24.80
CA PRO A 117 1.39 -1.02 25.76
C PRO A 117 1.86 -2.13 26.68
N THR A 118 3.11 -2.56 26.52
CA THR A 118 3.72 -3.55 27.41
C THR A 118 4.34 -2.91 28.65
N ASP A 119 4.79 -1.65 28.60
CA ASP A 119 5.48 -1.02 29.73
C ASP A 119 5.56 0.52 29.72
N MET A 120 4.89 1.22 28.84
CA MET A 120 4.97 2.68 28.80
C MET A 120 3.67 3.32 29.28
N SER A 121 3.76 4.18 30.27
CA SER A 121 2.69 5.07 30.74
C SER A 121 2.41 6.21 29.73
N LEU A 122 2.05 5.87 28.49
CA LEU A 122 1.58 6.86 27.53
C LEU A 122 0.20 7.37 27.96
N THR A 123 0.05 8.69 27.98
CA THR A 123 -1.25 9.30 28.21
C THR A 123 -2.18 9.03 27.02
N ASP A 124 -3.49 9.10 27.22
CA ASP A 124 -4.46 8.97 26.12
C ASP A 124 -4.23 10.03 25.04
N LYS A 125 -3.72 11.21 25.42
CA LYS A 125 -3.36 12.27 24.49
C LYS A 125 -2.21 11.83 23.59
N ASP A 126 -1.12 11.31 24.18
CA ASP A 126 0.07 10.87 23.43
C ASP A 126 -0.33 9.77 22.40
N ARG A 127 -1.19 8.85 22.80
CA ARG A 127 -1.72 7.81 21.92
C ARG A 127 -2.50 8.39 20.74
N ILE A 128 -3.39 9.35 21.00
CA ILE A 128 -4.17 10.02 19.96
C ILE A 128 -3.24 10.76 18.99
N ASP A 129 -2.24 11.47 19.50
CA ASP A 129 -1.30 12.25 18.70
C ASP A 129 -0.49 11.34 17.76
N VAL A 130 -0.02 10.19 18.23
CA VAL A 130 0.68 9.23 17.38
C VAL A 130 -0.24 8.62 16.33
N VAL A 131 -1.46 8.23 16.67
CA VAL A 131 -2.43 7.69 15.71
C VAL A 131 -2.72 8.73 14.60
N GLN A 132 -2.87 10.01 14.97
CA GLN A 132 -3.09 11.09 13.99
C GLN A 132 -1.88 11.30 13.09
N ARG A 133 -0.67 11.25 13.64
CA ARG A 133 0.57 11.36 12.88
C ARG A 133 0.71 10.21 11.87
N VAL A 134 0.57 8.97 12.33
CA VAL A 134 0.63 7.77 11.49
C VAL A 134 -0.39 7.84 10.36
N TYR A 135 -1.63 8.23 10.67
CA TYR A 135 -2.66 8.41 9.66
C TYR A 135 -2.24 9.45 8.58
N GLY A 136 -1.67 10.58 9.01
CA GLY A 136 -1.18 11.61 8.11
C GLY A 136 -0.03 11.12 7.21
N VAL A 137 0.89 10.30 7.75
CA VAL A 137 1.98 9.71 6.98
C VAL A 137 1.44 8.72 5.95
N LEU A 138 0.58 7.79 6.36
CA LEU A 138 0.02 6.77 5.46
C LEU A 138 -0.82 7.38 4.33
N ARG A 139 -1.53 8.48 4.59
CA ARG A 139 -2.19 9.24 3.51
C ARG A 139 -1.19 9.75 2.47
N ARG A 140 -0.07 10.33 2.92
CA ARG A 140 0.98 10.80 2.00
C ARG A 140 1.59 9.64 1.21
N HIS A 141 1.81 8.48 1.83
CA HIS A 141 2.32 7.29 1.14
C HIS A 141 1.35 6.79 0.07
N ARG A 142 0.04 6.76 0.36
CA ARG A 142 -0.97 6.44 -0.64
C ARG A 142 -0.95 7.42 -1.82
N ASP A 143 -0.91 8.72 -1.53
CA ASP A 143 -0.89 9.75 -2.56
C ASP A 143 0.41 9.69 -3.38
N LEU A 144 1.54 9.34 -2.74
CA LEU A 144 2.81 9.08 -3.40
C LEU A 144 2.72 7.86 -4.32
N ALA A 145 2.11 6.76 -3.88
CA ALA A 145 1.91 5.56 -4.70
C ALA A 145 1.08 5.87 -5.95
N ARG A 146 -0.01 6.63 -5.80
CA ARG A 146 -0.84 7.10 -6.93
C ARG A 146 -0.05 8.01 -7.88
N TYR A 147 0.72 8.94 -7.34
CA TYR A 147 1.59 9.80 -8.15
C TYR A 147 2.62 8.97 -8.92
N TYR A 148 3.27 8.03 -8.24
CA TYR A 148 4.27 7.15 -8.83
C TYR A 148 3.68 6.31 -9.98
N THR A 149 2.49 5.74 -9.79
CA THR A 149 1.75 5.03 -10.83
C THR A 149 1.51 5.91 -12.05
N ARG A 150 0.91 7.09 -11.84
CA ARG A 150 0.62 8.04 -12.93
C ARG A 150 1.87 8.47 -13.68
N LYS A 151 2.98 8.69 -12.96
CA LYS A 151 4.25 9.08 -13.56
C LYS A 151 4.79 7.99 -14.51
N ASN A 152 4.75 6.74 -14.10
CA ASN A 152 5.19 5.61 -14.94
C ASN A 152 4.26 5.45 -16.16
N ILE A 153 2.96 5.53 -15.98
CA ILE A 153 2.00 5.49 -17.11
C ILE A 153 2.26 6.63 -18.10
N SER A 154 2.56 7.84 -17.61
CA SER A 154 2.89 8.97 -18.49
C SER A 154 4.15 8.71 -19.35
N ILE A 155 5.14 7.98 -18.83
CA ILE A 155 6.33 7.58 -19.60
C ILE A 155 5.93 6.63 -20.73
N SER A 156 5.09 5.64 -20.46
CA SER A 156 4.60 4.72 -21.47
C SER A 156 3.81 5.46 -22.57
N LEU A 157 2.87 6.34 -22.21
CA LEU A 157 2.11 7.15 -23.14
C LEU A 157 3.02 8.00 -24.05
N LEU A 158 4.07 8.62 -23.51
CA LEU A 158 5.03 9.39 -24.30
C LEU A 158 5.82 8.51 -25.28
N ARG A 159 6.17 7.29 -24.89
CA ARG A 159 6.87 6.33 -25.76
C ARG A 159 5.96 5.82 -26.86
N ALA A 160 4.71 5.48 -26.55
CA ALA A 160 3.70 5.06 -27.53
C ALA A 160 3.42 6.15 -28.56
N ALA A 161 3.28 7.40 -28.12
CA ALA A 161 3.10 8.53 -29.03
C ALA A 161 4.26 8.69 -30.00
N ARG A 162 5.50 8.47 -29.57
CA ARG A 162 6.69 8.50 -30.45
C ARG A 162 6.71 7.34 -31.43
N LYS A 163 6.22 6.18 -31.06
CA LYS A 163 6.10 5.00 -31.92
C LYS A 163 4.89 5.06 -32.85
N ARG A 164 3.97 6.01 -32.64
CA ARG A 164 2.66 6.09 -33.30
C ARG A 164 1.77 4.85 -33.02
N ASP A 165 1.94 4.26 -31.88
CA ASP A 165 1.22 3.08 -31.39
C ASP A 165 0.53 3.41 -30.06
N MET A 166 -0.55 4.17 -30.16
CA MET A 166 -1.32 4.58 -28.98
C MET A 166 -2.39 3.58 -28.59
N GLU A 167 -2.83 2.74 -29.54
CA GLU A 167 -3.97 1.84 -29.33
C GLU A 167 -3.69 0.81 -28.23
N GLY A 168 -2.52 0.18 -28.28
CA GLY A 168 -2.10 -0.78 -27.25
C GLY A 168 -2.02 -0.19 -25.86
N VAL A 169 -1.50 1.03 -25.74
CA VAL A 169 -1.37 1.71 -24.44
C VAL A 169 -2.74 2.16 -23.91
N LEU A 170 -3.61 2.68 -24.77
CA LEU A 170 -4.96 3.06 -24.35
C LEU A 170 -5.80 1.86 -23.90
N SER A 171 -5.57 0.68 -24.49
CA SER A 171 -6.25 -0.55 -24.06
C SER A 171 -5.84 -0.97 -22.63
N LEU A 172 -4.60 -0.70 -22.21
CA LEU A 172 -4.08 -1.04 -20.89
C LEU A 172 -4.49 -0.03 -19.81
N TYR A 173 -4.44 1.25 -20.13
CA TYR A 173 -4.60 2.32 -19.13
C TYR A 173 -5.91 3.12 -19.26
N GLY A 174 -6.67 2.86 -20.29
CA GLY A 174 -7.92 3.57 -20.57
C GLY A 174 -7.72 4.90 -21.30
N THR A 175 -8.84 5.47 -21.74
CA THR A 175 -8.89 6.80 -22.36
C THR A 175 -9.04 7.89 -21.31
N ASP A 176 -8.99 9.17 -21.72
CA ASP A 176 -9.20 10.31 -20.83
C ASP A 176 -10.55 10.27 -20.10
N GLU A 177 -11.57 9.63 -20.69
CA GLU A 177 -12.91 9.48 -20.12
C GLU A 177 -13.02 8.28 -19.15
N GLN A 178 -12.12 7.30 -19.26
CA GLN A 178 -12.11 6.07 -18.48
C GLN A 178 -10.71 5.79 -17.93
N ARG A 179 -10.22 6.69 -17.09
CA ARG A 179 -8.89 6.55 -16.48
C ARG A 179 -8.95 5.57 -15.31
N TYR A 180 -8.04 4.61 -15.31
CA TYR A 180 -7.87 3.63 -14.23
C TYR A 180 -6.90 4.09 -13.13
N TRP A 181 -6.43 5.35 -13.13
CA TRP A 181 -5.44 5.89 -12.18
C TRP A 181 -5.86 7.21 -11.54
#